data_daf938286773484f4bf1c503aef492a8
#
_entry.id   daf938286773484f4bf1c503aef492a8
#
_cell.length_a   1.000
_cell.length_b   1.000
_cell.length_c   1.000
_cell.angle_alpha   90.00
_cell.angle_beta   90.00
_cell.angle_gamma   90.00
#
_symmetry.space_group_name_H-M   'P 1'
#
loop_
_entity.id
_entity.type
_entity.pdbx_description
1 polymer ?
#
loop_
_entity_poly.entity_id
_entity_poly.type
_entity_poly.pdbx_seq_one_letter_code
_entity_poly.pdbx_strand_id
1 'polypeptide(L)'
;YIKNFSANLSGCGEDSFEYLFGEREQIEVRNEVKFDIDKLANLELDSAVLNDETIDRIIKLFAKEIFNEDIKIDSQVWLYKNLTRYAPFVALLDACRDKATSYDELQELAVKEMSERGNKAFENLLLLAPLAKDEGGNVIFPARIHLFFRGLNGIYACLNPDCSHKHEGDGITLGSLFVNNRAQCPY
;
A
#
# COMPACT_ATOMS: atom_id res chain seq x y z
N TYR A 1 13.40 -4.64 -25.03
CA TYR A 1 12.07 -3.99 -24.99
C TYR A 1 12.12 -2.64 -24.24
N ILE A 2 12.65 -2.58 -23.01
CA ILE A 2 12.69 -1.36 -22.17
C ILE A 2 13.53 -0.25 -22.84
N LYS A 3 14.72 -0.55 -23.37
CA LYS A 3 15.55 0.41 -24.09
C LYS A 3 14.84 1.05 -25.28
N ASN A 4 14.20 0.23 -26.10
CA ASN A 4 13.45 0.69 -27.26
C ASN A 4 12.24 1.57 -26.84
N PHE A 5 11.52 1.17 -25.79
CA PHE A 5 10.43 1.98 -25.22
C PHE A 5 10.92 3.33 -24.73
N SER A 6 12.03 3.36 -23.96
CA SER A 6 12.61 4.59 -23.44
C SER A 6 13.14 5.51 -24.57
N ALA A 7 13.76 4.92 -25.59
CA ALA A 7 14.24 5.65 -26.77
C ALA A 7 13.08 6.30 -27.54
N ASN A 8 11.99 5.55 -27.77
CA ASN A 8 10.81 6.06 -28.46
C ASN A 8 10.11 7.17 -27.66
N LEU A 9 10.06 7.05 -26.34
CA LEU A 9 9.42 8.05 -25.48
C LEU A 9 10.19 9.36 -25.37
N SER A 10 11.53 9.29 -25.34
CA SER A 10 12.42 10.43 -25.16
C SER A 10 12.94 11.06 -26.45
N GLY A 11 12.85 10.34 -27.58
CA GLY A 11 13.47 10.73 -28.84
C GLY A 11 15.00 10.57 -28.86
N CYS A 12 15.61 9.96 -27.85
CA CYS A 12 17.04 9.67 -27.77
C CYS A 12 17.35 8.28 -28.33
N GLY A 13 18.62 8.02 -28.71
CA GLY A 13 19.04 6.68 -29.11
C GLY A 13 19.02 5.68 -27.96
N GLU A 14 18.89 4.39 -28.26
CA GLU A 14 18.87 3.31 -27.25
C GLU A 14 20.12 3.28 -26.36
N ASP A 15 21.26 3.67 -26.91
CA ASP A 15 22.55 3.69 -26.20
C ASP A 15 22.67 4.87 -25.20
N SER A 16 21.72 5.81 -25.22
CA SER A 16 21.66 6.93 -24.29
C SER A 16 21.10 6.56 -22.92
N PHE A 17 20.67 5.31 -22.73
CA PHE A 17 20.06 4.83 -21.49
C PHE A 17 20.95 3.81 -20.80
N GLU A 18 21.29 4.10 -19.54
CA GLU A 18 21.87 3.16 -18.60
C GLU A 18 20.77 2.69 -17.63
N TYR A 19 20.63 1.35 -17.49
CA TYR A 19 19.65 0.74 -16.60
C TYR A 19 20.37 0.23 -15.37
N LEU A 20 20.05 0.82 -14.23
CA LEU A 20 20.50 0.34 -12.94
C LEU A 20 19.50 -0.73 -12.46
N PHE A 21 19.95 -1.98 -12.39
CA PHE A 21 19.22 -3.05 -11.75
C PHE A 21 19.64 -3.10 -10.29
N GLY A 22 18.68 -2.89 -9.39
CA GLY A 22 18.92 -3.13 -7.97
C GLY A 22 19.07 -4.64 -7.69
N GLU A 23 20.01 -5.00 -6.84
CA GLU A 23 20.03 -6.35 -6.27
C GLU A 23 18.86 -6.48 -5.28
N ARG A 24 18.17 -7.63 -5.32
CA ARG A 24 17.12 -7.92 -4.34
C ARG A 24 17.77 -8.30 -3.03
N GLU A 25 17.49 -7.55 -1.99
CA GLU A 25 17.86 -7.95 -0.65
C GLU A 25 17.15 -9.28 -0.29
N GLN A 26 17.91 -10.27 0.14
CA GLN A 26 17.37 -11.53 0.62
C GLN A 26 16.94 -11.34 2.07
N ILE A 27 15.65 -11.22 2.30
CA ILE A 27 15.09 -11.13 3.65
C ILE A 27 15.09 -12.54 4.24
N GLU A 28 15.77 -12.71 5.39
CA GLU A 28 15.77 -13.96 6.12
C GLU A 28 14.39 -14.19 6.76
N VAL A 29 13.69 -15.22 6.30
CA VAL A 29 12.38 -15.60 6.80
C VAL A 29 12.52 -16.66 7.86
N ARG A 30 12.03 -16.39 9.09
CA ARG A 30 12.17 -17.31 10.22
C ARG A 30 10.90 -18.07 10.59
N ASN A 31 9.72 -17.52 10.31
CA ASN A 31 8.41 -18.14 10.53
C ASN A 31 8.28 -18.89 11.90
N GLU A 32 8.67 -18.22 12.99
CA GLU A 32 8.73 -18.81 14.34
C GLU A 32 7.42 -18.63 15.13
N VAL A 33 6.61 -17.63 14.77
CA VAL A 33 5.40 -17.28 15.52
C VAL A 33 4.17 -17.83 14.82
N LYS A 34 3.39 -18.64 15.56
CA LYS A 34 2.15 -19.21 15.04
C LYS A 34 1.10 -18.14 14.79
N PHE A 35 0.41 -18.30 13.69
CA PHE A 35 -0.72 -17.46 13.36
C PHE A 35 -1.94 -17.81 14.23
N ASP A 36 -2.48 -16.78 14.85
CA ASP A 36 -3.75 -16.80 15.56
C ASP A 36 -4.60 -15.65 15.04
N ILE A 37 -5.64 -16.01 14.27
CA ILE A 37 -6.50 -15.03 13.60
C ILE A 37 -7.27 -14.17 14.59
N ASP A 38 -7.72 -14.76 15.72
CA ASP A 38 -8.49 -14.03 16.73
C ASP A 38 -7.64 -12.94 17.38
N LYS A 39 -6.38 -13.25 17.69
CA LYS A 39 -5.45 -12.27 18.23
C LYS A 39 -5.22 -11.11 17.25
N LEU A 40 -4.96 -11.43 15.96
CA LEU A 40 -4.72 -10.40 14.95
C LEU A 40 -5.96 -9.56 14.66
N ALA A 41 -7.14 -10.19 14.56
CA ALA A 41 -8.41 -9.50 14.30
C ALA A 41 -8.84 -8.58 15.46
N ASN A 42 -8.56 -9.01 16.71
CA ASN A 42 -8.94 -8.27 17.91
C ASN A 42 -7.95 -7.14 18.29
N LEU A 43 -6.86 -6.96 17.53
CA LEU A 43 -6.02 -5.79 17.73
C LEU A 43 -6.81 -4.52 17.42
N GLU A 44 -6.99 -3.67 18.43
CA GLU A 44 -7.61 -2.36 18.26
C GLU A 44 -6.57 -1.37 17.72
N LEU A 45 -6.37 -1.41 16.40
CA LEU A 45 -5.45 -0.51 15.71
C LEU A 45 -6.25 0.70 15.21
N ASP A 46 -6.15 1.83 15.92
CA ASP A 46 -6.73 3.09 15.48
C ASP A 46 -5.83 3.74 14.44
N SER A 47 -6.30 3.73 13.18
CA SER A 47 -5.58 4.28 12.04
C SER A 47 -5.98 5.72 11.68
N ALA A 48 -6.92 6.33 12.41
CA ALA A 48 -7.46 7.64 12.07
C ALA A 48 -6.39 8.76 12.12
N VAL A 49 -5.39 8.61 13.01
CA VAL A 49 -4.26 9.55 13.09
C VAL A 49 -2.97 8.77 13.35
N LEU A 50 -2.15 8.60 12.33
CA LEU A 50 -0.84 7.97 12.44
C LEU A 50 0.22 9.04 12.76
N ASN A 51 0.42 9.33 14.05
CA ASN A 51 1.57 10.06 14.57
C ASN A 51 2.54 9.10 15.26
N ASP A 52 3.73 9.57 15.61
CA ASP A 52 4.79 8.72 16.19
C ASP A 52 4.34 8.01 17.47
N GLU A 53 3.56 8.68 18.32
CA GLU A 53 3.03 8.10 19.58
C GLU A 53 2.01 6.98 19.30
N THR A 54 1.12 7.20 18.34
CA THR A 54 0.13 6.19 17.93
C THR A 54 0.81 4.99 17.29
N ILE A 55 1.81 5.21 16.43
CA ILE A 55 2.61 4.16 15.79
C ILE A 55 3.32 3.33 16.86
N ASP A 56 4.00 3.96 17.80
CA ASP A 56 4.70 3.26 18.89
C ASP A 56 3.73 2.41 19.72
N ARG A 57 2.56 2.94 20.07
CA ARG A 57 1.51 2.22 20.79
C ARG A 57 1.00 1.00 20.02
N ILE A 58 0.71 1.16 18.73
CA ILE A 58 0.24 0.08 17.84
C ILE A 58 1.27 -1.06 17.80
N ILE A 59 2.54 -0.72 17.60
CA ILE A 59 3.60 -1.73 17.48
C ILE A 59 3.84 -2.45 18.83
N LYS A 60 3.80 -1.72 19.95
CA LYS A 60 3.91 -2.31 21.28
C LYS A 60 2.74 -3.27 21.59
N LEU A 61 1.53 -2.89 21.21
CA LEU A 61 0.36 -3.76 21.34
C LEU A 61 0.54 -5.04 20.52
N PHE A 62 0.94 -4.91 19.26
CA PHE A 62 1.22 -6.07 18.40
C PHE A 62 2.31 -6.98 18.98
N ALA A 63 3.41 -6.41 19.44
CA ALA A 63 4.49 -7.18 20.07
C ALA A 63 4.00 -7.96 21.30
N LYS A 64 3.18 -7.33 22.13
CA LYS A 64 2.67 -7.94 23.35
C LYS A 64 1.67 -9.07 23.05
N GLU A 65 0.68 -8.81 22.21
CA GLU A 65 -0.40 -9.76 21.93
C GLU A 65 0.04 -10.94 21.06
N ILE A 66 0.88 -10.69 20.07
CA ILE A 66 1.27 -11.71 19.08
C ILE A 66 2.57 -12.43 19.50
N PHE A 67 3.58 -11.68 19.93
CA PHE A 67 4.91 -12.24 20.28
C PHE A 67 5.08 -12.50 21.77
N ASN A 68 4.23 -11.93 22.61
CA ASN A 68 4.38 -11.91 24.07
C ASN A 68 5.73 -11.29 24.52
N GLU A 69 6.17 -10.25 23.79
CA GLU A 69 7.43 -9.55 24.00
C GLU A 69 7.20 -8.09 24.40
N ASP A 70 8.07 -7.54 25.25
CA ASP A 70 8.12 -6.12 25.56
C ASP A 70 9.27 -5.46 24.76
N ILE A 71 8.97 -4.36 24.07
CA ILE A 71 9.93 -3.66 23.21
C ILE A 71 10.85 -2.77 24.05
N LYS A 72 12.18 -2.95 23.89
CA LYS A 72 13.22 -2.19 24.59
C LYS A 72 14.05 -1.27 23.69
N ILE A 73 13.75 -1.26 22.40
CA ILE A 73 14.41 -0.46 21.36
C ILE A 73 13.36 0.37 20.65
N ASP A 74 13.74 1.13 19.63
CA ASP A 74 12.79 1.78 18.74
C ASP A 74 11.76 0.78 18.19
N SER A 75 10.48 1.11 18.27
CA SER A 75 9.40 0.17 17.97
C SER A 75 9.34 -0.18 16.49
N GLN A 76 9.60 0.76 15.59
CA GLN A 76 9.59 0.50 14.14
C GLN A 76 10.77 -0.40 13.73
N VAL A 77 11.94 -0.19 14.35
CA VAL A 77 13.12 -1.03 14.16
C VAL A 77 12.89 -2.43 14.74
N TRP A 78 12.23 -2.52 15.89
CA TRP A 78 11.85 -3.81 16.45
C TRP A 78 10.90 -4.55 15.49
N LEU A 79 9.88 -3.87 14.97
CA LEU A 79 8.92 -4.44 14.04
C LEU A 79 9.63 -4.93 12.76
N TYR A 80 10.52 -4.13 12.19
CA TYR A 80 11.34 -4.50 11.02
C TYR A 80 12.10 -5.82 11.25
N LYS A 81 12.77 -5.95 12.38
CA LYS A 81 13.58 -7.13 12.73
C LYS A 81 12.74 -8.39 13.03
N ASN A 82 11.48 -8.23 13.42
CA ASN A 82 10.66 -9.33 13.93
C ASN A 82 9.48 -9.71 13.04
N LEU A 83 9.03 -8.85 12.13
CA LEU A 83 7.84 -9.11 11.32
C LEU A 83 8.00 -10.34 10.41
N THR A 84 9.23 -10.66 9.97
CA THR A 84 9.54 -11.87 9.19
C THR A 84 9.46 -13.17 9.99
N ARG A 85 9.30 -13.10 11.31
CA ARG A 85 9.03 -14.24 12.19
C ARG A 85 7.53 -14.62 12.20
N TYR A 86 6.65 -13.78 11.63
CA TYR A 86 5.20 -13.93 11.66
C TYR A 86 4.65 -14.47 10.34
N ALA A 87 4.08 -15.67 10.38
CA ALA A 87 3.65 -16.42 9.19
C ALA A 87 2.75 -15.65 8.22
N PRO A 88 1.71 -14.90 8.64
CA PRO A 88 0.88 -14.12 7.73
C PRO A 88 1.65 -13.07 6.95
N PHE A 89 2.61 -12.39 7.60
CA PHE A 89 3.43 -11.39 6.93
C PHE A 89 4.38 -12.00 5.91
N VAL A 90 4.96 -13.16 6.22
CA VAL A 90 5.80 -13.91 5.28
C VAL A 90 5.02 -14.28 4.03
N ALA A 91 3.79 -14.79 4.19
CA ALA A 91 2.92 -15.11 3.05
C ALA A 91 2.61 -13.88 2.20
N LEU A 92 2.38 -12.72 2.83
CA LEU A 92 2.16 -11.44 2.15
C LEU A 92 3.40 -11.02 1.35
N LEU A 93 4.59 -11.09 1.94
CA LEU A 93 5.86 -10.77 1.27
C LEU A 93 6.08 -11.64 0.05
N ASP A 94 5.93 -12.95 0.19
CA ASP A 94 6.16 -13.91 -0.90
C ASP A 94 5.16 -13.72 -2.04
N ALA A 95 3.89 -13.47 -1.73
CA ALA A 95 2.85 -13.25 -2.73
C ALA A 95 3.06 -11.96 -3.55
N CYS A 96 3.69 -10.94 -2.96
CA CYS A 96 3.94 -9.65 -3.62
C CYS A 96 5.35 -9.54 -4.25
N ARG A 97 6.22 -10.54 -4.07
CA ARG A 97 7.62 -10.45 -4.47
C ARG A 97 7.83 -10.25 -5.96
N ASP A 98 7.09 -10.99 -6.78
CA ASP A 98 7.35 -11.09 -8.22
C ASP A 98 6.20 -10.60 -9.11
N LYS A 99 5.03 -10.39 -8.56
CA LYS A 99 3.83 -10.00 -9.31
C LYS A 99 2.91 -9.09 -8.49
N ALA A 100 2.08 -8.34 -9.18
CA ALA A 100 0.91 -7.72 -8.56
C ALA A 100 -0.11 -8.81 -8.23
N THR A 101 -0.58 -8.84 -6.98
CA THR A 101 -1.54 -9.82 -6.48
C THR A 101 -2.81 -9.11 -6.03
N SER A 102 -3.98 -9.68 -6.29
CA SER A 102 -5.25 -9.08 -5.90
C SER A 102 -5.42 -9.06 -4.38
N TYR A 103 -6.24 -8.14 -3.88
CA TYR A 103 -6.53 -8.03 -2.45
C TYR A 103 -7.07 -9.34 -1.87
N ASP A 104 -8.05 -9.96 -2.56
CA ASP A 104 -8.68 -11.20 -2.12
C ASP A 104 -7.68 -12.37 -2.09
N GLU A 105 -6.82 -12.49 -3.12
CA GLU A 105 -5.77 -13.50 -3.17
C GLU A 105 -4.74 -13.31 -2.03
N LEU A 106 -4.36 -12.06 -1.74
CA LEU A 106 -3.46 -11.77 -0.62
C LEU A 106 -4.07 -12.13 0.74
N GLN A 107 -5.35 -11.81 0.93
CA GLN A 107 -6.07 -12.16 2.15
C GLN A 107 -6.15 -13.68 2.33
N GLU A 108 -6.51 -14.41 1.26
CA GLU A 108 -6.59 -15.88 1.29
C GLU A 108 -5.23 -16.51 1.63
N LEU A 109 -4.14 -16.00 1.07
CA LEU A 109 -2.79 -16.52 1.33
C LEU A 109 -2.28 -16.19 2.74
N ALA A 110 -2.50 -14.96 3.21
CA ALA A 110 -1.97 -14.50 4.49
C ALA A 110 -2.81 -14.96 5.69
N VAL A 111 -4.14 -14.88 5.59
CA VAL A 111 -5.07 -15.10 6.73
C VAL A 111 -5.83 -16.41 6.59
N LYS A 112 -6.01 -16.91 5.37
CA LYS A 112 -6.74 -18.16 5.04
C LYS A 112 -8.21 -18.16 5.48
N GLU A 113 -8.81 -16.99 5.58
CA GLU A 113 -10.21 -16.83 5.96
C GLU A 113 -10.81 -15.59 5.32
N MET A 114 -11.95 -15.77 4.62
CA MET A 114 -12.69 -14.72 3.89
C MET A 114 -13.96 -14.29 4.63
N SER A 115 -13.91 -14.23 5.95
CA SER A 115 -14.98 -13.74 6.82
C SER A 115 -14.75 -12.29 7.26
N GLU A 116 -15.70 -11.67 7.94
CA GLU A 116 -15.53 -10.36 8.55
C GLU A 116 -14.33 -10.32 9.52
N ARG A 117 -14.14 -11.38 10.29
CA ARG A 117 -12.97 -11.55 11.16
C ARG A 117 -11.69 -11.63 10.35
N GLY A 118 -11.68 -12.40 9.26
CA GLY A 118 -10.55 -12.50 8.34
C GLY A 118 -10.21 -11.16 7.70
N ASN A 119 -11.21 -10.39 7.27
CA ASN A 119 -11.04 -9.05 6.74
C ASN A 119 -10.35 -8.14 7.76
N LYS A 120 -10.85 -8.14 9.01
CA LYS A 120 -10.25 -7.32 10.07
C LYS A 120 -8.81 -7.71 10.39
N ALA A 121 -8.51 -9.01 10.46
CA ALA A 121 -7.16 -9.51 10.65
C ALA A 121 -6.23 -9.07 9.51
N PHE A 122 -6.69 -9.15 8.28
CA PHE A 122 -5.91 -8.74 7.10
C PHE A 122 -5.68 -7.23 7.03
N GLU A 123 -6.71 -6.42 7.33
CA GLU A 123 -6.57 -4.96 7.44
C GLU A 123 -5.52 -4.58 8.50
N ASN A 124 -5.54 -5.22 9.67
CA ASN A 124 -4.56 -5.00 10.72
C ASN A 124 -3.13 -5.37 10.25
N LEU A 125 -2.98 -6.47 9.50
CA LEU A 125 -1.70 -6.85 8.93
C LEU A 125 -1.18 -5.82 7.92
N LEU A 126 -2.05 -5.35 7.02
CA LEU A 126 -1.71 -4.33 6.03
C LEU A 126 -1.37 -2.98 6.67
N LEU A 127 -1.99 -2.64 7.80
CA LEU A 127 -1.65 -1.44 8.56
C LEU A 127 -0.27 -1.53 9.20
N LEU A 128 0.11 -2.70 9.73
CA LEU A 128 1.40 -2.92 10.39
C LEU A 128 2.57 -2.98 9.40
N ALA A 129 2.37 -3.57 8.23
CA ALA A 129 3.44 -3.84 7.27
C ALA A 129 4.29 -2.61 6.89
N PRO A 130 3.71 -1.44 6.54
CA PRO A 130 4.48 -0.24 6.18
C PRO A 130 5.10 0.48 7.38
N LEU A 131 4.73 0.12 8.62
CA LEU A 131 5.30 0.72 9.84
C LEU A 131 6.67 0.12 10.18
N ALA A 132 7.01 -1.04 9.63
CA ALA A 132 8.28 -1.71 9.85
C ALA A 132 9.41 -1.01 9.08
N LYS A 133 10.27 -0.27 9.81
CA LYS A 133 11.40 0.48 9.24
C LYS A 133 12.71 0.10 9.91
N ASP A 134 13.79 0.02 9.12
CA ASP A 134 15.13 -0.14 9.65
C ASP A 134 15.67 1.17 10.26
N GLU A 135 16.90 1.13 10.77
CA GLU A 135 17.59 2.29 11.35
C GLU A 135 17.86 3.40 10.31
N GLY A 136 17.83 3.09 9.01
CA GLY A 136 17.96 4.02 7.89
C GLY A 136 16.62 4.57 7.40
N GLY A 137 15.48 4.13 7.96
CA GLY A 137 14.14 4.51 7.55
C GLY A 137 13.59 3.73 6.35
N ASN A 138 14.29 2.68 5.89
CA ASN A 138 13.80 1.83 4.80
C ASN A 138 12.71 0.89 5.32
N VAL A 139 11.63 0.76 4.56
CA VAL A 139 10.52 -0.13 4.89
C VAL A 139 10.77 -1.54 4.37
N ILE A 140 10.42 -2.56 5.17
CA ILE A 140 10.54 -3.97 4.76
C ILE A 140 9.51 -4.34 3.67
N PHE A 141 8.36 -3.68 3.68
CA PHE A 141 7.27 -3.91 2.74
C PHE A 141 6.81 -2.59 2.11
N PRO A 142 7.47 -2.13 1.04
CA PRO A 142 7.08 -0.90 0.34
C PRO A 142 5.81 -1.16 -0.50
N ALA A 143 4.67 -1.35 0.17
CA ALA A 143 3.41 -1.60 -0.49
C ALA A 143 2.96 -0.39 -1.32
N ARG A 144 2.65 -0.62 -2.59
CA ARG A 144 1.95 0.34 -3.45
C ARG A 144 0.59 -0.25 -3.79
N ILE A 145 -0.47 0.41 -3.35
CA ILE A 145 -1.82 0.04 -3.73
C ILE A 145 -2.15 0.77 -5.02
N HIS A 146 -2.34 0.02 -6.11
CA HIS A 146 -2.87 0.54 -7.34
C HIS A 146 -4.40 0.35 -7.34
N LEU A 147 -5.12 1.42 -7.07
CA LEU A 147 -6.57 1.43 -7.21
C LEU A 147 -6.88 1.74 -8.67
N PHE A 148 -7.24 0.72 -9.43
CA PHE A 148 -7.82 0.92 -10.77
C PHE A 148 -9.29 1.27 -10.60
N PHE A 149 -9.59 2.54 -10.55
CA PHE A 149 -10.93 2.97 -10.89
C PHE A 149 -11.11 2.70 -12.39
N ARG A 150 -11.88 1.72 -12.76
CA ARG A 150 -12.54 1.76 -14.06
C ARG A 150 -13.28 3.07 -14.04
N GLY A 151 -12.83 4.03 -14.87
CA GLY A 151 -13.36 5.38 -14.86
C GLY A 151 -14.86 5.30 -14.73
N LEU A 152 -15.44 6.06 -13.82
CA LEU A 152 -16.88 6.12 -13.68
C LEU A 152 -17.42 6.36 -15.09
N ASN A 153 -18.02 5.33 -15.69
CA ASN A 153 -18.67 5.48 -16.98
C ASN A 153 -19.64 6.65 -16.82
N GLY A 154 -19.31 7.80 -17.42
CA GLY A 154 -20.19 8.94 -17.40
C GLY A 154 -19.78 10.10 -16.49
N ILE A 155 -18.49 10.33 -16.22
CA ILE A 155 -18.07 11.67 -15.79
C ILE A 155 -17.84 12.51 -17.04
N TYR A 156 -18.61 13.57 -17.17
CA TYR A 156 -18.53 14.55 -18.24
C TYR A 156 -18.09 15.89 -17.65
N ALA A 157 -17.17 16.57 -18.32
CA ALA A 157 -16.70 17.89 -17.89
C ALA A 157 -17.18 18.96 -18.90
N CYS A 158 -17.55 20.11 -18.39
CA CYS A 158 -17.74 21.27 -19.23
C CYS A 158 -16.38 21.81 -19.66
N LEU A 159 -16.11 21.87 -20.96
CA LEU A 159 -14.88 22.40 -21.55
C LEU A 159 -15.00 23.85 -22.01
N ASN A 160 -16.15 24.51 -21.78
CA ASN A 160 -16.33 25.90 -22.15
C ASN A 160 -15.45 26.81 -21.26
N PRO A 161 -14.49 27.57 -21.85
CA PRO A 161 -13.63 28.48 -21.10
C PRO A 161 -14.43 29.64 -20.45
N ASP A 162 -15.59 29.95 -20.96
CA ASP A 162 -16.48 31.03 -20.46
C ASP A 162 -17.54 30.53 -19.48
N CYS A 163 -17.47 29.26 -19.05
CA CYS A 163 -18.39 28.70 -18.06
C CYS A 163 -18.32 29.47 -16.74
N SER A 164 -19.48 29.93 -16.21
CA SER A 164 -19.54 30.64 -14.93
C SER A 164 -19.12 29.81 -13.74
N HIS A 165 -19.11 28.48 -13.85
CA HIS A 165 -18.70 27.51 -12.84
C HIS A 165 -17.35 26.83 -13.18
N LYS A 166 -16.44 27.59 -13.80
CA LYS A 166 -15.09 27.09 -14.07
C LYS A 166 -14.22 27.13 -12.81
N HIS A 167 -13.35 26.15 -12.68
CA HIS A 167 -12.27 26.10 -11.71
C HIS A 167 -10.94 26.20 -12.43
N GLU A 168 -10.12 27.15 -12.02
CA GLU A 168 -8.77 27.37 -12.55
C GLU A 168 -7.75 26.94 -11.51
N GLY A 169 -6.79 26.09 -11.89
CA GLY A 169 -5.68 25.67 -11.06
C GLY A 169 -4.58 25.01 -11.88
N ASP A 170 -3.34 25.29 -11.57
CA ASP A 170 -2.11 24.65 -12.12
C ASP A 170 -2.12 24.40 -13.64
N GLY A 171 -2.63 25.36 -14.43
CA GLY A 171 -2.67 25.29 -15.90
C GLY A 171 -3.83 24.47 -16.47
N ILE A 172 -4.77 24.03 -15.66
CA ILE A 172 -5.98 23.33 -16.10
C ILE A 172 -7.20 24.18 -15.75
N THR A 173 -8.04 24.46 -16.76
CA THR A 173 -9.35 25.07 -16.58
C THR A 173 -10.41 24.00 -16.82
N LEU A 174 -11.18 23.66 -15.81
CA LEU A 174 -12.28 22.71 -15.88
C LEU A 174 -13.56 23.38 -15.40
N GLY A 175 -14.65 23.21 -16.16
CA GLY A 175 -15.98 23.56 -15.72
C GLY A 175 -16.60 22.49 -14.80
N SER A 176 -17.91 22.61 -14.54
CA SER A 176 -18.64 21.66 -13.72
C SER A 176 -18.52 20.22 -14.22
N LEU A 177 -18.43 19.27 -13.29
CA LEU A 177 -18.43 17.84 -13.54
C LEU A 177 -19.86 17.27 -13.40
N PHE A 178 -20.24 16.38 -14.31
CA PHE A 178 -21.56 15.75 -14.35
C PHE A 178 -21.40 14.22 -14.39
N VAL A 179 -22.22 13.52 -13.63
CA VAL A 179 -22.29 12.05 -13.63
C VAL A 179 -23.18 11.49 -14.76
N ASN A 180 -23.92 12.35 -15.43
CA ASN A 180 -24.81 11.98 -16.56
C ASN A 180 -24.39 12.73 -17.82
N ASN A 181 -24.52 12.07 -18.99
CA ASN A 181 -24.31 12.73 -20.26
C ASN A 181 -25.35 13.87 -20.44
N ARG A 182 -24.85 15.06 -20.79
CA ARG A 182 -25.65 16.25 -21.02
C ARG A 182 -25.25 16.87 -22.34
N ALA A 183 -26.23 17.27 -23.11
CA ALA A 183 -26.01 17.96 -24.39
C ALA A 183 -25.43 19.38 -24.19
N GLN A 184 -25.72 20.02 -23.05
CA GLN A 184 -25.26 21.36 -22.71
C GLN A 184 -24.98 21.48 -21.19
N CYS A 185 -24.01 22.31 -20.84
CA CYS A 185 -23.79 22.74 -19.47
C CYS A 185 -24.89 23.70 -19.04
N PRO A 186 -25.50 23.55 -17.86
CA PRO A 186 -26.57 24.42 -17.37
C PRO A 186 -26.08 25.79 -16.85
N TYR A 187 -24.72 26.00 -16.82
CA TYR A 187 -24.06 27.19 -16.29
C TYR A 187 -23.36 28.00 -17.38
#